data_5e3ac956f7a17a875fe16425a126bf3d
#
_entry.id   5e3ac956f7a17a875fe16425a126bf3d
#
_cell.length_a   1.000
_cell.length_b   1.000
_cell.length_c   1.000
_cell.angle_alpha   90.00
_cell.angle_beta   90.00
_cell.angle_gamma   90.00
#
_symmetry.space_group_name_H-M   'P 1'
#
loop_
_entity.id
_entity.type
_entity.pdbx_description
1 polymer ?
#
loop_
_entity_poly.entity_id
_entity_poly.type
_entity_poly.pdbx_seq_one_letter_code
_entity_poly.pdbx_strand_id
1 'polypeptide(L)'
;VPSRAGMPEEVCEYFEGTRGMSPEEIEDAINRAIYHDDYAWNKKARIAYDGHGEMAKNLHDLLYMCPRCRKEFTMRGEGNRIYCTDCGNGATLNEYYDLIPFDDECVIPETPRAWFDWERKICSREVSFPGFELSSHVKLGMLPQYKLLKNQATSEIVGEGTLTLDSTGITYRGTRRGETVELHMDSSNLPTYGMCTDVSRFYTFFD
;
A
#
# COMPACT_ATOMS: atom_id res chain seq x y z
N VAL A 1 -3.42 16.92 10.83
CA VAL A 1 -2.74 17.28 9.56
C VAL A 1 -2.54 18.79 9.61
N PRO A 2 -1.28 19.31 9.67
CA PRO A 2 -1.06 20.74 9.58
C PRO A 2 -1.67 21.20 8.26
N SER A 3 -2.47 22.26 8.32
CA SER A 3 -3.05 22.89 7.15
C SER A 3 -1.92 23.16 6.13
N ARG A 4 -2.14 22.83 4.87
CA ARG A 4 -1.25 23.12 3.74
C ARG A 4 -1.14 24.63 3.47
N ALA A 5 -0.79 25.41 4.48
CA ALA A 5 -0.40 26.79 4.31
C ALA A 5 1.03 26.81 3.80
N GLY A 6 1.19 26.87 2.48
CA GLY A 6 2.48 27.02 1.84
C GLY A 6 2.80 26.00 0.76
N MET A 7 1.84 25.57 -0.06
CA MET A 7 2.23 25.07 -1.39
C MET A 7 2.84 26.26 -2.14
N PRO A 8 4.10 26.12 -2.64
CA PRO A 8 4.73 27.19 -3.38
C PRO A 8 3.88 27.55 -4.61
N GLU A 9 3.78 28.86 -4.91
CA GLU A 9 3.16 29.37 -6.14
C GLU A 9 3.76 28.72 -7.42
N GLU A 10 4.92 28.13 -7.33
CA GLU A 10 5.62 27.38 -8.39
C GLU A 10 4.82 26.23 -9.00
N VAL A 11 3.88 25.61 -8.28
CA VAL A 11 3.04 24.52 -8.83
C VAL A 11 2.08 25.00 -9.91
N CYS A 12 1.71 26.29 -9.93
CA CYS A 12 0.81 26.85 -10.96
C CYS A 12 1.54 27.17 -12.27
N GLU A 13 2.83 27.44 -12.27
CA GLU A 13 3.60 27.77 -13.47
C GLU A 13 3.90 26.56 -14.37
N TYR A 14 3.91 25.35 -13.83
CA TYR A 14 4.25 24.12 -14.57
C TYR A 14 3.22 23.74 -15.66
N PHE A 15 1.99 24.22 -15.57
CA PHE A 15 0.94 23.86 -16.53
C PHE A 15 0.80 24.80 -17.73
N GLU A 16 1.47 25.96 -17.72
CA GLU A 16 1.39 26.90 -18.86
C GLU A 16 2.21 26.47 -20.08
N GLY A 17 3.14 25.55 -19.95
CA GLY A 17 4.09 25.13 -20.99
C GLY A 17 3.82 23.77 -21.66
N THR A 18 2.64 23.15 -21.49
CA THR A 18 2.40 21.77 -21.98
C THR A 18 2.11 21.66 -23.49
N ARG A 19 2.02 22.77 -24.23
CA ARG A 19 1.87 22.73 -25.69
C ARG A 19 3.10 22.14 -26.35
N GLY A 20 2.96 20.92 -26.92
CA GLY A 20 4.03 20.22 -27.64
C GLY A 20 4.73 19.14 -26.84
N MET A 21 4.35 18.90 -25.58
CA MET A 21 4.80 17.76 -24.80
C MET A 21 4.02 16.50 -25.16
N SER A 22 4.69 15.34 -25.14
CA SER A 22 4.01 14.05 -25.25
C SER A 22 3.22 13.74 -23.97
N PRO A 23 2.24 12.83 -24.01
CA PRO A 23 1.53 12.37 -22.80
C PRO A 23 2.48 11.88 -21.70
N GLU A 24 3.54 11.17 -22.04
CA GLU A 24 4.54 10.64 -21.13
C GLU A 24 5.35 11.78 -20.47
N GLU A 25 5.73 12.80 -21.24
CA GLU A 25 6.42 13.98 -20.72
C GLU A 25 5.54 14.78 -19.75
N ILE A 26 4.24 14.86 -20.03
CA ILE A 26 3.26 15.51 -19.14
C ILE A 26 3.12 14.68 -17.85
N GLU A 27 2.97 13.37 -17.94
CA GLU A 27 2.87 12.48 -16.79
C GLU A 27 4.12 12.58 -15.92
N ASP A 28 5.30 12.53 -16.51
CA ASP A 28 6.58 12.69 -15.79
C ASP A 28 6.69 14.05 -15.11
N ALA A 29 6.24 15.12 -15.76
CA ALA A 29 6.25 16.47 -15.19
C ALA A 29 5.30 16.56 -13.98
N ILE A 30 4.09 16.00 -14.10
CA ILE A 30 3.12 15.92 -13.01
C ILE A 30 3.69 15.11 -11.85
N ASN A 31 4.21 13.92 -12.12
CA ASN A 31 4.78 13.04 -11.09
C ASN A 31 5.94 13.71 -10.35
N ARG A 32 6.82 14.44 -11.05
CA ARG A 32 7.88 15.21 -10.40
C ARG A 32 7.35 16.37 -9.55
N ALA A 33 6.32 17.08 -10.04
CA ALA A 33 5.74 18.23 -9.34
C ALA A 33 4.98 17.82 -8.07
N ILE A 34 4.24 16.70 -8.11
CA ILE A 34 3.48 16.20 -6.96
C ILE A 34 4.29 15.33 -6.02
N TYR A 35 5.50 14.89 -6.45
CA TYR A 35 6.34 14.05 -5.63
C TYR A 35 6.75 14.78 -4.36
N HIS A 36 6.42 14.20 -3.23
CA HIS A 36 6.81 14.68 -1.92
C HIS A 36 7.25 13.51 -1.05
N ASP A 37 8.41 13.64 -0.44
CA ASP A 37 8.90 12.70 0.56
C ASP A 37 8.80 13.35 1.95
N ASP A 38 7.72 13.05 2.66
CA ASP A 38 7.43 13.59 3.98
C ASP A 38 8.54 13.25 5.00
N TYR A 39 9.16 12.09 4.89
CA TYR A 39 10.24 11.70 5.78
C TYR A 39 11.50 12.51 5.53
N ALA A 40 11.92 12.65 4.26
CA ALA A 40 13.07 13.47 3.89
C ALA A 40 12.85 14.95 4.23
N TRP A 41 11.63 15.43 4.04
CA TRP A 41 11.25 16.78 4.43
C TRP A 41 11.31 16.95 5.94
N ASN A 42 10.70 16.04 6.74
CA ASN A 42 10.66 16.18 8.18
C ASN A 42 12.03 15.97 8.86
N LYS A 43 12.93 15.23 8.26
CA LYS A 43 14.34 15.20 8.69
C LYS A 43 14.98 16.59 8.78
N LYS A 44 14.59 17.50 7.88
CA LYS A 44 15.06 18.90 7.85
C LYS A 44 14.19 19.83 8.69
N ALA A 45 12.88 19.71 8.57
CA ALA A 45 11.92 20.60 9.26
C ALA A 45 11.82 20.32 10.76
N ARG A 46 12.08 19.10 11.20
CA ARG A 46 12.03 18.66 12.62
C ARG A 46 10.73 19.05 13.31
N ILE A 47 9.61 18.84 12.60
CA ILE A 47 8.28 19.04 13.16
C ILE A 47 7.89 17.79 13.93
N ALA A 48 7.62 17.93 15.21
CA ALA A 48 7.17 16.85 16.06
C ALA A 48 5.68 16.56 15.83
N TYR A 49 5.34 15.29 15.71
CA TYR A 49 3.97 14.79 15.61
C TYR A 49 3.53 14.22 16.95
N ASP A 50 2.34 14.58 17.38
CA ASP A 50 1.73 13.94 18.55
C ASP A 50 1.01 12.66 18.09
N GLY A 51 1.68 11.54 18.25
CA GLY A 51 1.14 10.20 17.97
C GLY A 51 0.42 9.58 19.15
N HIS A 52 0.23 10.33 20.25
CA HIS A 52 -0.41 9.84 21.50
C HIS A 52 0.17 8.51 22.01
N GLY A 53 1.46 8.28 21.77
CA GLY A 53 2.13 7.03 22.14
C GLY A 53 1.82 5.84 21.21
N GLU A 54 1.21 6.08 20.04
CA GLU A 54 0.81 5.03 19.07
C GLU A 54 1.41 5.24 17.66
N MET A 55 2.65 5.76 17.57
CA MET A 55 3.31 6.08 16.29
C MET A 55 3.48 4.88 15.37
N ALA A 56 3.59 3.67 15.91
CA ALA A 56 3.77 2.44 15.14
C ALA A 56 2.46 1.64 14.96
N LYS A 57 1.34 2.14 15.45
CA LYS A 57 0.05 1.45 15.34
C LYS A 57 -0.30 1.17 13.88
N ASN A 58 -0.59 -0.09 13.56
CA ASN A 58 -0.90 -0.58 12.22
C ASN A 58 0.20 -0.38 11.16
N LEU A 59 1.40 0.06 11.55
CA LEU A 59 2.51 0.22 10.61
C LEU A 59 2.95 -1.12 10.02
N HIS A 60 2.73 -2.23 10.75
CA HIS A 60 3.00 -3.59 10.29
C HIS A 60 2.07 -4.09 9.17
N ASP A 61 0.93 -3.43 8.91
CA ASP A 61 0.08 -3.74 7.77
C ASP A 61 0.75 -3.29 6.46
N LEU A 62 1.58 -2.26 6.54
CA LEU A 62 2.35 -1.76 5.42
C LEU A 62 3.76 -2.35 5.38
N LEU A 63 4.43 -2.44 6.54
CA LEU A 63 5.80 -2.97 6.69
C LEU A 63 5.72 -4.39 7.26
N TYR A 64 5.33 -5.32 6.41
CA TYR A 64 4.95 -6.68 6.82
C TYR A 64 6.13 -7.68 6.80
N MET A 65 7.21 -7.37 6.08
CA MET A 65 8.39 -8.22 5.95
C MET A 65 9.54 -7.75 6.86
N CYS A 66 10.10 -8.65 7.64
CA CYS A 66 11.24 -8.33 8.49
C CYS A 66 12.53 -8.14 7.69
N PRO A 67 13.25 -7.00 7.81
CA PRO A 67 14.48 -6.77 7.05
C PRO A 67 15.64 -7.71 7.43
N ARG A 68 15.63 -8.24 8.67
CA ARG A 68 16.69 -9.14 9.16
C ARG A 68 16.45 -10.59 8.73
N CYS A 69 15.31 -11.18 9.09
CA CYS A 69 15.03 -12.60 8.82
C CYS A 69 14.26 -12.84 7.53
N ARG A 70 13.74 -11.78 6.87
CA ARG A 70 12.97 -11.78 5.62
C ARG A 70 11.67 -12.58 5.67
N LYS A 71 11.19 -12.91 6.86
CA LYS A 71 9.88 -13.54 7.02
C LYS A 71 8.77 -12.50 6.87
N GLU A 72 7.75 -12.90 6.14
CA GLU A 72 6.54 -12.10 5.93
C GLU A 72 5.56 -12.25 7.09
N PHE A 73 4.74 -11.23 7.31
CA PHE A 73 3.63 -11.19 8.28
C PHE A 73 4.05 -11.48 9.74
N THR A 74 5.35 -11.35 10.04
CA THR A 74 5.89 -11.51 11.39
C THR A 74 6.08 -10.17 12.12
N MET A 75 5.86 -9.05 11.41
CA MET A 75 5.96 -7.74 12.03
C MET A 75 4.75 -7.42 12.91
N ARG A 76 4.98 -6.63 13.97
CA ARG A 76 3.94 -6.08 14.85
C ARG A 76 4.26 -4.63 15.18
N GLY A 77 3.22 -3.79 15.14
CA GLY A 77 3.29 -2.39 15.55
C GLY A 77 2.44 -2.16 16.80
N GLU A 78 3.07 -1.84 17.91
CA GLU A 78 2.42 -1.59 19.21
C GLU A 78 3.00 -0.34 19.86
N GLY A 79 2.13 0.59 20.23
CA GLY A 79 2.57 1.87 20.75
C GLY A 79 3.48 2.58 19.74
N ASN A 80 4.71 2.87 20.15
CA ASN A 80 5.74 3.47 19.30
C ASN A 80 6.74 2.44 18.73
N ARG A 81 6.49 1.14 18.91
CA ARG A 81 7.46 0.08 18.55
C ARG A 81 6.96 -0.71 17.37
N ILE A 82 7.83 -0.95 16.37
CA ILE A 82 7.66 -1.95 15.33
C ILE A 82 8.72 -3.03 15.49
N TYR A 83 8.30 -4.30 15.53
CA TYR A 83 9.22 -5.40 15.78
C TYR A 83 8.76 -6.71 15.13
N CYS A 84 9.74 -7.57 14.85
CA CYS A 84 9.50 -8.93 14.35
C CYS A 84 9.28 -9.90 15.54
N THR A 85 8.17 -10.61 15.53
CA THR A 85 7.84 -11.60 16.57
C THR A 85 8.71 -12.86 16.49
N ASP A 86 9.37 -13.07 15.36
CA ASP A 86 10.17 -14.28 15.11
C ASP A 86 11.65 -14.10 15.51
N CYS A 87 12.27 -12.97 15.16
CA CYS A 87 13.70 -12.76 15.42
C CYS A 87 14.02 -11.57 16.34
N GLY A 88 13.01 -10.84 16.80
CA GLY A 88 13.18 -9.69 17.71
C GLY A 88 13.71 -8.41 17.05
N ASN A 89 14.04 -8.44 15.75
CA ASN A 89 14.47 -7.24 15.01
C ASN A 89 13.42 -6.14 15.09
N GLY A 90 13.79 -4.93 15.47
CA GLY A 90 12.80 -3.86 15.60
C GLY A 90 13.37 -2.49 15.90
N ALA A 91 12.49 -1.51 15.92
CA ALA A 91 12.79 -0.12 16.18
C ALA A 91 11.67 0.58 16.97
N THR A 92 12.02 1.69 17.58
CA THR A 92 11.06 2.64 18.16
C THR A 92 10.94 3.85 17.24
N LEU A 93 9.74 4.31 16.99
CA LEU A 93 9.48 5.57 16.31
C LEU A 93 9.45 6.70 17.34
N ASN A 94 10.18 7.76 17.06
CA ASN A 94 10.09 9.00 17.85
C ASN A 94 9.04 9.94 17.25
N GLU A 95 8.87 11.11 17.89
CA GLU A 95 7.93 12.16 17.46
C GLU A 95 8.22 12.74 16.07
N TYR A 96 9.37 12.45 15.47
CA TYR A 96 9.77 12.90 14.12
C TYR A 96 9.62 11.81 13.07
N TYR A 97 9.08 10.63 13.42
CA TYR A 97 9.03 9.43 12.61
C TYR A 97 10.41 8.83 12.28
N ASP A 98 11.45 9.17 13.03
CA ASP A 98 12.72 8.47 12.90
C ASP A 98 12.59 7.05 13.50
N LEU A 99 13.09 6.07 12.76
CA LEU A 99 13.21 4.68 13.23
C LEU A 99 14.52 4.53 14.02
N ILE A 100 14.40 4.33 15.31
CA ILE A 100 15.53 4.12 16.22
C ILE A 100 15.63 2.63 16.52
N PRO A 101 16.65 1.90 15.99
CA PRO A 101 16.82 0.48 16.27
C PRO A 101 16.89 0.17 17.75
N PHE A 102 16.43 -0.99 18.19
CA PHE A 102 16.49 -1.39 19.61
C PHE A 102 17.93 -1.58 20.09
N ASP A 103 18.79 -2.04 19.21
CA ASP A 103 20.22 -2.28 19.44
C ASP A 103 21.00 -2.24 18.11
N ASP A 104 22.33 -2.39 18.21
CA ASP A 104 23.25 -2.35 17.07
C ASP A 104 23.15 -3.61 16.17
N GLU A 105 22.48 -4.67 16.62
CA GLU A 105 22.25 -5.88 15.82
C GLU A 105 20.99 -5.79 14.96
N CYS A 106 20.14 -4.81 15.23
CA CYS A 106 18.90 -4.61 14.47
C CYS A 106 19.19 -4.09 13.07
N VAL A 107 18.59 -4.74 12.08
CA VAL A 107 18.62 -4.34 10.67
C VAL A 107 17.35 -3.55 10.38
N ILE A 108 17.46 -2.22 10.37
CA ILE A 108 16.33 -1.31 10.21
C ILE A 108 16.63 -0.35 9.06
N PRO A 109 15.77 -0.24 8.04
CA PRO A 109 15.89 0.78 7.02
C PRO A 109 15.80 2.20 7.59
N GLU A 110 16.38 3.15 6.88
CA GLU A 110 16.53 4.52 7.37
C GLU A 110 15.19 5.23 7.66
N THR A 111 14.16 4.88 6.88
CA THR A 111 12.80 5.44 7.02
C THR A 111 11.76 4.37 6.74
N PRO A 112 10.50 4.53 7.21
CA PRO A 112 9.40 3.65 6.80
C PRO A 112 9.23 3.59 5.28
N ARG A 113 9.48 4.69 4.56
CA ARG A 113 9.45 4.74 3.10
C ARG A 113 10.54 3.84 2.48
N ALA A 114 11.77 3.92 2.98
CA ALA A 114 12.86 3.09 2.51
C ALA A 114 12.59 1.60 2.77
N TRP A 115 11.93 1.28 3.90
CA TRP A 115 11.50 -0.07 4.22
C TRP A 115 10.46 -0.58 3.21
N PHE A 116 9.39 0.18 2.98
CA PHE A 116 8.38 -0.13 1.98
C PHE A 116 8.95 -0.30 0.57
N ASP A 117 9.86 0.60 0.15
CA ASP A 117 10.50 0.51 -1.16
C ASP A 117 11.39 -0.74 -1.30
N TRP A 118 12.00 -1.19 -0.19
CA TRP A 118 12.76 -2.43 -0.16
C TRP A 118 11.82 -3.66 -0.32
N GLU A 119 10.71 -3.72 0.41
CA GLU A 119 9.69 -4.77 0.26
C GLU A 119 9.14 -4.82 -1.16
N ARG A 120 8.75 -3.65 -1.69
CA ARG A 120 8.24 -3.52 -3.05
C ARG A 120 9.20 -4.06 -4.10
N LYS A 121 10.52 -3.85 -3.93
CA LYS A 121 11.52 -4.41 -4.85
C LYS A 121 11.58 -5.94 -4.79
N ILE A 122 11.38 -6.54 -3.62
CA ILE A 122 11.34 -8.00 -3.47
C ILE A 122 10.10 -8.53 -4.16
N CYS A 123 8.92 -8.03 -3.81
CA CYS A 123 7.65 -8.44 -4.44
C CYS A 123 7.67 -8.28 -5.97
N SER A 124 8.21 -7.15 -6.47
CA SER A 124 8.32 -6.94 -7.92
C SER A 124 9.15 -8.00 -8.63
N ARG A 125 10.20 -8.51 -7.99
CA ARG A 125 11.01 -9.61 -8.55
C ARG A 125 10.27 -10.93 -8.53
N GLU A 126 9.53 -11.21 -7.45
CA GLU A 126 8.75 -12.44 -7.31
C GLU A 126 7.63 -12.52 -8.33
N VAL A 127 6.84 -11.45 -8.46
CA VAL A 127 5.73 -11.42 -9.44
C VAL A 127 6.22 -11.40 -10.90
N SER A 128 7.44 -10.94 -11.13
CA SER A 128 8.06 -10.97 -12.47
C SER A 128 8.66 -12.33 -12.83
N PHE A 129 8.69 -13.28 -11.89
CA PHE A 129 9.25 -14.60 -12.15
C PHE A 129 8.32 -15.40 -13.07
N PRO A 130 8.85 -16.03 -14.16
CA PRO A 130 8.04 -16.88 -15.03
C PRO A 130 7.40 -18.02 -14.24
N GLY A 131 6.07 -18.13 -14.32
CA GLY A 131 5.29 -19.11 -13.57
C GLY A 131 4.88 -18.67 -12.17
N PHE A 132 5.02 -17.38 -11.85
CA PHE A 132 4.45 -16.84 -10.60
C PHE A 132 2.94 -17.08 -10.59
N GLU A 133 2.46 -17.65 -9.50
CA GLU A 133 1.04 -17.83 -9.20
C GLU A 133 0.83 -17.68 -7.69
N LEU A 134 -0.11 -16.84 -7.32
CA LEU A 134 -0.58 -16.69 -5.94
C LEU A 134 -2.05 -17.03 -5.88
N SER A 135 -2.42 -18.04 -5.12
CA SER A 135 -3.81 -18.45 -4.93
C SER A 135 -4.23 -18.35 -3.46
N SER A 136 -5.44 -17.86 -3.23
CA SER A 136 -6.01 -17.75 -1.89
C SER A 136 -7.50 -18.02 -1.90
N HIS A 137 -8.01 -18.61 -0.80
CA HIS A 137 -9.45 -18.71 -0.58
C HIS A 137 -10.01 -17.35 -0.13
N VAL A 138 -11.03 -16.87 -0.82
CA VAL A 138 -11.60 -15.54 -0.59
C VAL A 138 -13.12 -15.57 -0.55
N LYS A 139 -13.69 -14.56 0.11
CA LYS A 139 -15.14 -14.27 0.05
C LYS A 139 -15.40 -13.22 -1.03
N LEU A 140 -16.33 -13.50 -1.93
CA LEU A 140 -16.78 -12.55 -2.94
C LEU A 140 -17.81 -11.60 -2.34
N GLY A 141 -17.50 -10.31 -2.33
CA GLY A 141 -18.40 -9.24 -1.93
C GLY A 141 -18.93 -8.49 -3.14
N MET A 142 -20.18 -8.07 -3.10
CA MET A 142 -20.77 -7.12 -4.06
C MET A 142 -21.33 -5.91 -3.32
N LEU A 143 -21.15 -4.73 -3.91
CA LEU A 143 -21.77 -3.50 -3.40
C LEU A 143 -23.08 -3.26 -4.16
N PRO A 144 -24.25 -3.49 -3.55
CA PRO A 144 -25.52 -3.24 -4.20
C PRO A 144 -25.72 -1.76 -4.51
N GLN A 145 -26.32 -1.46 -5.67
CA GLN A 145 -26.57 -0.08 -6.11
C GLN A 145 -27.33 0.76 -5.08
N TYR A 146 -28.32 0.16 -4.38
CA TYR A 146 -29.08 0.87 -3.37
C TYR A 146 -28.25 1.29 -2.15
N LYS A 147 -27.19 0.55 -1.82
CA LYS A 147 -26.25 0.93 -0.75
C LYS A 147 -25.33 2.06 -1.19
N LEU A 148 -24.88 2.03 -2.45
CA LEU A 148 -24.08 3.11 -3.02
C LEU A 148 -24.85 4.44 -3.00
N LEU A 149 -26.12 4.41 -3.40
CA LEU A 149 -27.00 5.60 -3.37
C LEU A 149 -27.26 6.15 -1.97
N LYS A 150 -27.11 5.32 -0.93
CA LYS A 150 -27.28 5.71 0.48
C LYS A 150 -25.96 6.01 1.18
N ASN A 151 -24.84 6.14 0.46
CA ASN A 151 -23.48 6.26 1.03
C ASN A 151 -23.11 5.13 2.01
N GLN A 152 -23.66 3.94 1.84
CA GLN A 152 -23.36 2.76 2.64
C GLN A 152 -22.31 1.93 1.90
N ALA A 153 -21.06 2.06 2.26
CA ALA A 153 -19.93 1.37 1.59
C ALA A 153 -19.74 -0.11 2.02
N THR A 154 -20.76 -0.75 2.62
CA THR A 154 -20.62 -2.14 3.08
C THR A 154 -21.06 -3.10 1.98
N SER A 155 -20.12 -3.89 1.45
CA SER A 155 -20.42 -4.97 0.52
C SER A 155 -21.17 -6.12 1.20
N GLU A 156 -22.03 -6.79 0.45
CA GLU A 156 -22.69 -8.03 0.86
C GLU A 156 -21.89 -9.21 0.35
N ILE A 157 -21.62 -10.19 1.21
CA ILE A 157 -20.97 -11.43 0.78
C ILE A 157 -21.98 -12.24 -0.03
N VAL A 158 -21.64 -12.54 -1.27
CA VAL A 158 -22.50 -13.22 -2.23
C VAL A 158 -21.94 -14.57 -2.69
N GLY A 159 -20.74 -14.92 -2.22
CA GLY A 159 -20.10 -16.19 -2.54
C GLY A 159 -18.76 -16.36 -1.88
N GLU A 160 -18.14 -17.49 -2.16
CA GLU A 160 -16.77 -17.82 -1.75
C GLU A 160 -16.11 -18.70 -2.82
N GLY A 161 -14.79 -18.67 -2.87
CA GLY A 161 -14.01 -19.40 -3.86
C GLY A 161 -12.53 -19.15 -3.79
N THR A 162 -11.82 -19.50 -4.83
CA THR A 162 -10.39 -19.28 -4.98
C THR A 162 -10.14 -18.09 -5.88
N LEU A 163 -9.31 -17.18 -5.41
CA LEU A 163 -8.74 -16.10 -6.20
C LEU A 163 -7.32 -16.48 -6.57
N THR A 164 -6.99 -16.37 -7.84
CA THR A 164 -5.63 -16.60 -8.36
C THR A 164 -5.14 -15.32 -9.02
N LEU A 165 -3.92 -14.91 -8.66
CA LEU A 165 -3.17 -13.85 -9.31
C LEU A 165 -1.98 -14.47 -10.03
N ASP A 166 -1.85 -14.22 -11.32
CA ASP A 166 -0.74 -14.66 -12.15
C ASP A 166 -0.35 -13.58 -13.19
N SER A 167 0.50 -13.92 -14.13
CA SER A 167 0.94 -13.00 -15.18
C SER A 167 -0.18 -12.55 -16.14
N THR A 168 -1.30 -13.26 -16.18
CA THR A 168 -2.46 -12.93 -17.04
C THR A 168 -3.42 -11.96 -16.36
N GLY A 169 -3.43 -11.93 -15.04
CA GLY A 169 -4.31 -11.06 -14.25
C GLY A 169 -4.86 -11.73 -13.01
N ILE A 170 -6.07 -11.39 -12.66
CA ILE A 170 -6.79 -11.93 -11.49
C ILE A 170 -7.94 -12.79 -11.97
N THR A 171 -8.00 -14.04 -11.47
CA THR A 171 -9.09 -14.97 -11.75
C THR A 171 -9.76 -15.40 -10.46
N TYR A 172 -11.06 -15.23 -10.37
CA TYR A 172 -11.88 -15.79 -9.29
C TYR A 172 -12.67 -16.99 -9.81
N ARG A 173 -12.57 -18.13 -9.13
CA ARG A 173 -13.37 -19.34 -9.36
C ARG A 173 -14.08 -19.73 -8.10
N GLY A 174 -15.41 -19.72 -8.13
CA GLY A 174 -16.20 -20.01 -6.94
C GLY A 174 -17.69 -19.84 -7.17
N THR A 175 -18.39 -19.40 -6.13
CA THR A 175 -19.84 -19.16 -6.20
C THR A 175 -20.16 -17.67 -6.20
N ARG A 176 -21.28 -17.32 -6.84
CA ARG A 176 -21.92 -16.02 -6.78
C ARG A 176 -23.44 -16.23 -6.71
N ARG A 177 -24.04 -15.90 -5.56
CA ARG A 177 -25.46 -16.09 -5.28
C ARG A 177 -25.94 -17.54 -5.49
N GLY A 178 -25.08 -18.52 -5.18
CA GLY A 178 -25.37 -19.95 -5.30
C GLY A 178 -25.05 -20.55 -6.68
N GLU A 179 -24.67 -19.74 -7.66
CA GLU A 179 -24.25 -20.20 -8.99
C GLU A 179 -22.73 -20.29 -9.07
N THR A 180 -22.22 -21.32 -9.76
CA THR A 180 -20.78 -21.42 -10.03
C THR A 180 -20.39 -20.39 -11.09
N VAL A 181 -19.35 -19.60 -10.80
CA VAL A 181 -18.85 -18.57 -11.71
C VAL A 181 -17.33 -18.63 -11.83
N GLU A 182 -16.84 -18.23 -12.98
CA GLU A 182 -15.45 -17.86 -13.22
C GLU A 182 -15.43 -16.41 -13.69
N LEU A 183 -14.69 -15.56 -13.00
CA LEU A 183 -14.54 -14.14 -13.30
C LEU A 183 -13.05 -13.89 -13.51
N HIS A 184 -12.69 -13.30 -14.64
CA HIS A 184 -11.30 -12.97 -14.98
C HIS A 184 -11.19 -11.48 -15.26
N MET A 185 -10.09 -10.87 -14.78
CA MET A 185 -9.70 -9.54 -15.16
C MET A 185 -8.25 -9.57 -15.61
N ASP A 186 -8.06 -9.22 -16.86
CA ASP A 186 -6.75 -9.17 -17.50
C ASP A 186 -5.86 -8.09 -16.84
N SER A 187 -4.55 -8.38 -16.74
CA SER A 187 -3.57 -7.48 -16.12
C SER A 187 -3.50 -6.11 -16.81
N SER A 188 -3.76 -6.06 -18.12
CA SER A 188 -3.80 -4.82 -18.91
C SER A 188 -4.95 -3.88 -18.50
N ASN A 189 -6.02 -4.46 -17.91
CA ASN A 189 -7.19 -3.73 -17.42
C ASN A 189 -7.13 -3.41 -15.92
N LEU A 190 -6.02 -3.75 -15.26
CA LEU A 190 -5.77 -3.54 -13.83
C LEU A 190 -4.63 -2.54 -13.59
N PRO A 191 -4.76 -1.26 -14.03
CA PRO A 191 -3.70 -0.28 -13.76
C PRO A 191 -3.54 -0.02 -12.26
N THR A 192 -4.64 -0.16 -11.51
CA THR A 192 -4.68 -0.05 -10.05
C THR A 192 -5.97 -0.66 -9.52
N TYR A 193 -5.98 -1.03 -8.26
CA TYR A 193 -7.18 -1.43 -7.52
C TYR A 193 -7.17 -0.84 -6.11
N GLY A 194 -8.36 -0.51 -5.62
CA GLY A 194 -8.53 0.00 -4.26
C GLY A 194 -8.33 -1.12 -3.24
N MET A 195 -7.55 -0.85 -2.20
CA MET A 195 -7.32 -1.78 -1.10
C MET A 195 -7.67 -1.11 0.22
N CYS A 196 -8.24 -1.85 1.17
CA CYS A 196 -8.37 -1.37 2.55
C CYS A 196 -6.98 -1.26 3.19
N THR A 197 -6.82 -0.30 4.09
CA THR A 197 -5.55 -0.04 4.78
C THR A 197 -5.06 -1.22 5.63
N ASP A 198 -6.00 -2.05 6.12
CA ASP A 198 -5.73 -3.28 6.86
C ASP A 198 -5.48 -4.49 5.94
N VAL A 199 -5.39 -4.27 4.63
CA VAL A 199 -5.16 -5.29 3.59
C VAL A 199 -6.20 -6.43 3.57
N SER A 200 -7.30 -6.29 4.34
CA SER A 200 -8.34 -7.33 4.47
C SER A 200 -9.20 -7.48 3.24
N ARG A 201 -9.26 -6.45 2.40
CA ARG A 201 -10.12 -6.39 1.21
C ARG A 201 -9.48 -5.56 0.12
N PHE A 202 -9.72 -5.97 -1.12
CA PHE A 202 -9.47 -5.13 -2.29
C PHE A 202 -10.73 -5.07 -3.16
N TYR A 203 -10.78 -4.06 -4.00
CA TYR A 203 -11.91 -3.79 -4.88
C TYR A 203 -11.42 -3.89 -6.33
N THR A 204 -12.14 -4.65 -7.13
CA THR A 204 -11.93 -4.73 -8.56
C THR A 204 -13.28 -4.74 -9.27
N PHE A 205 -13.29 -4.45 -10.56
CA PHE A 205 -14.48 -4.45 -11.38
C PHE A 205 -14.35 -5.59 -12.38
N PHE A 206 -15.28 -6.51 -12.34
CA PHE A 206 -15.46 -7.54 -13.35
C PHE A 206 -16.66 -7.13 -14.19
N ASP A 207 -16.49 -7.09 -15.50
CA ASP A 207 -17.55 -6.84 -16.47
C ASP A 207 -18.46 -8.05 -16.65
#